data_1930f1cb68c3d16b488e95c93c21d736
#
_entry.id   1930f1cb68c3d16b488e95c93c21d736
#
_cell.length_a   1.000
_cell.length_b   1.000
_cell.length_c   1.000
_cell.angle_alpha   90.00
_cell.angle_beta   90.00
_cell.angle_gamma   90.00
#
_symmetry.space_group_name_H-M   'P 1'
#
loop_
_entity.id
_entity.type
_entity.pdbx_description
1 polymer ?
#
loop_
_entity_poly.entity_id
_entity_poly.type
_entity_poly.pdbx_seq_one_letter_code
_entity_poly.pdbx_strand_id
1 'polypeptide(L)'
;MRKIIIIILLLIISIGAKAQSFGQHSIEHQFLKVGVFNPQWEIEQVLNPKKYEHLTGYFREMLAETILSAVSEKRVKIYDERKREINLDTVIKSIIDFEKQHFNITLGKDSVFSYIRKYVCAYQFEEFVDYNYENISLSKKVKAYCPYLVRYKSFSSETIDTIQLPLFWIFPQESTDKKEIKLLEIPDTLQCVQELKYPVQMHCSKRLFSKINKDEIKVYKSDGEDFSTKKEIEKLFVMENSYVYFDEQTETEKIMKGFSDIIPEDIIALRIGEKWSINPVTLEFFKKIYFYLPLYQFDEKIFSQLGIRVYNKN
;
A
#
# COMPACT_ATOMS: atom_id res chain seq x y z
N MET A 1 -29.15 -22.19 42.11
CA MET A 1 -27.98 -21.31 42.08
C MET A 1 -26.79 -21.89 41.28
N ARG A 2 -26.27 -23.10 41.54
CA ARG A 2 -25.12 -23.65 40.75
C ARG A 2 -25.33 -23.71 39.23
N LYS A 3 -26.52 -24.05 38.72
CA LYS A 3 -26.79 -24.10 37.28
C LYS A 3 -26.78 -22.72 36.60
N ILE A 4 -27.21 -21.68 37.33
CA ILE A 4 -27.21 -20.30 36.81
C ILE A 4 -25.78 -19.77 36.73
N ILE A 5 -24.93 -20.09 37.71
CA ILE A 5 -23.50 -19.70 37.71
C ILE A 5 -22.76 -20.35 36.54
N ILE A 6 -23.04 -21.62 36.24
CA ILE A 6 -22.42 -22.33 35.09
C ILE A 6 -22.86 -21.70 33.74
N ILE A 7 -24.13 -21.32 33.61
CA ILE A 7 -24.63 -20.65 32.38
C ILE A 7 -24.01 -19.27 32.22
N ILE A 8 -23.87 -18.50 33.31
CA ILE A 8 -23.17 -17.20 33.28
C ILE A 8 -21.68 -17.36 32.95
N LEU A 9 -21.01 -18.37 33.51
CA LEU A 9 -19.62 -18.67 33.17
C LEU A 9 -19.46 -19.10 31.70
N LEU A 10 -20.35 -19.93 31.17
CA LEU A 10 -20.36 -20.33 29.76
C LEU A 10 -20.70 -19.17 28.84
N LEU A 11 -21.57 -18.23 29.22
CA LEU A 11 -21.84 -17.00 28.51
C LEU A 11 -20.62 -16.05 28.51
N ILE A 12 -19.95 -15.91 29.64
CA ILE A 12 -18.71 -15.11 29.73
C ILE A 12 -17.59 -15.74 28.90
N ILE A 13 -17.45 -17.07 28.90
CA ILE A 13 -16.49 -17.78 28.07
C ILE A 13 -16.86 -17.68 26.58
N SER A 14 -18.15 -17.72 26.21
CA SER A 14 -18.59 -17.55 24.82
C SER A 14 -18.47 -16.10 24.31
N ILE A 15 -18.55 -15.11 25.19
CA ILE A 15 -18.31 -13.70 24.89
C ILE A 15 -16.79 -13.43 24.81
N GLY A 16 -16.00 -14.12 25.64
CA GLY A 16 -14.52 -14.05 25.59
C GLY A 16 -13.89 -14.82 24.43
N ALA A 17 -14.61 -15.80 23.86
CA ALA A 17 -14.12 -16.63 22.74
C ALA A 17 -14.50 -16.13 21.35
N LYS A 18 -15.28 -15.04 21.25
CA LYS A 18 -15.28 -14.26 20.00
C LYS A 18 -13.97 -13.50 19.98
N ALA A 19 -12.96 -14.22 19.47
CA ALA A 19 -11.64 -13.73 19.23
C ALA A 19 -11.69 -12.28 18.78
N GLN A 20 -11.01 -11.50 19.53
CA GLN A 20 -10.75 -10.11 19.28
C GLN A 20 -10.07 -9.92 17.92
N SER A 21 -10.84 -9.97 16.85
CA SER A 21 -10.47 -9.25 15.65
C SER A 21 -10.73 -7.78 15.99
N PHE A 22 -9.75 -7.15 16.59
CA PHE A 22 -9.71 -5.70 16.62
C PHE A 22 -9.38 -5.27 15.20
N GLY A 23 -10.40 -5.22 14.35
CA GLY A 23 -10.31 -4.53 13.09
C GLY A 23 -10.04 -3.07 13.38
N GLN A 24 -8.92 -2.55 12.92
CA GLN A 24 -8.79 -1.13 12.76
C GLN A 24 -9.64 -0.76 11.55
N HIS A 25 -10.89 -0.36 11.78
CA HIS A 25 -11.71 0.29 10.76
C HIS A 25 -11.18 1.71 10.55
N SER A 26 -9.98 1.85 10.00
CA SER A 26 -9.49 3.14 9.55
C SER A 26 -9.82 3.27 8.07
N ILE A 27 -10.52 4.32 7.72
CA ILE A 27 -10.59 4.79 6.35
C ILE A 27 -9.23 5.42 6.09
N GLU A 28 -8.38 4.70 5.37
CA GLU A 28 -7.08 5.19 5.00
C GLU A 28 -7.09 5.61 3.54
N HIS A 29 -6.61 6.83 3.29
CA HIS A 29 -6.38 7.32 1.95
C HIS A 29 -4.95 6.99 1.56
N GLN A 30 -4.79 5.94 0.76
CA GLN A 30 -3.50 5.55 0.23
C GLN A 30 -3.34 6.04 -1.20
N PHE A 31 -2.35 6.91 -1.42
CA PHE A 31 -1.93 7.32 -2.75
C PHE A 31 -0.82 6.39 -3.25
N LEU A 32 -1.08 5.65 -4.31
CA LEU A 32 -0.14 4.70 -4.87
C LEU A 32 0.18 5.05 -6.31
N LYS A 33 1.45 5.34 -6.59
CA LYS A 33 1.95 5.43 -7.95
C LYS A 33 2.06 4.02 -8.52
N VAL A 34 1.32 3.73 -9.59
CA VAL A 34 1.36 2.44 -10.28
C VAL A 34 2.24 2.44 -11.52
N GLY A 35 2.86 3.57 -11.83
CA GLY A 35 3.78 3.72 -12.94
C GLY A 35 4.08 5.16 -13.28
N VAL A 36 5.03 5.33 -14.16
CA VAL A 36 5.41 6.61 -14.75
C VAL A 36 5.45 6.40 -16.24
N PHE A 37 4.72 7.23 -17.00
CA PHE A 37 4.96 7.21 -18.43
C PHE A 37 6.32 7.85 -18.73
N ASN A 38 7.31 7.00 -18.87
CA ASN A 38 8.61 7.35 -19.45
C ASN A 38 8.99 6.20 -20.40
N PRO A 39 9.02 6.42 -21.73
CA PRO A 39 9.30 5.37 -22.69
C PRO A 39 10.60 4.62 -22.40
N GLN A 40 11.60 5.30 -21.88
CA GLN A 40 12.90 4.74 -21.57
C GLN A 40 12.83 3.83 -20.32
N TRP A 41 12.04 4.23 -19.32
CA TRP A 41 11.84 3.43 -18.12
C TRP A 41 10.94 2.21 -18.36
N GLU A 42 9.96 2.32 -19.24
CA GLU A 42 9.13 1.17 -19.63
C GLU A 42 9.96 0.08 -20.34
N ILE A 43 10.91 0.47 -21.19
CA ILE A 43 11.88 -0.47 -21.79
C ILE A 43 12.76 -1.12 -20.71
N GLU A 44 13.28 -0.32 -19.78
CA GLU A 44 14.10 -0.84 -18.68
C GLU A 44 13.30 -1.76 -17.74
N GLN A 45 12.02 -1.49 -17.49
CA GLN A 45 11.14 -2.38 -16.69
C GLN A 45 10.95 -3.74 -17.36
N VAL A 46 10.79 -3.77 -18.69
CA VAL A 46 10.68 -5.03 -19.44
C VAL A 46 11.98 -5.83 -19.36
N LEU A 47 13.14 -5.14 -19.41
CA LEU A 47 14.44 -5.78 -19.36
C LEU A 47 14.86 -6.19 -17.93
N ASN A 48 14.41 -5.46 -16.92
CA ASN A 48 14.78 -5.68 -15.51
C ASN A 48 13.56 -5.59 -14.56
N PRO A 49 12.59 -6.50 -14.64
CA PRO A 49 11.32 -6.42 -13.89
C PRO A 49 11.52 -6.43 -12.37
N LYS A 50 12.63 -6.98 -11.86
CA LYS A 50 12.93 -7.01 -10.41
C LYS A 50 13.37 -5.66 -9.84
N LYS A 51 13.75 -4.70 -10.68
CA LYS A 51 14.27 -3.39 -10.26
C LYS A 51 13.15 -2.39 -9.98
N TYR A 52 11.96 -2.61 -10.50
CA TYR A 52 10.86 -1.67 -10.45
C TYR A 52 9.65 -2.25 -9.71
N GLU A 53 9.20 -1.54 -8.69
CA GLU A 53 8.04 -1.89 -7.85
C GLU A 53 6.71 -1.38 -8.44
N HIS A 54 6.68 -1.05 -9.73
CA HIS A 54 5.53 -0.43 -10.38
C HIS A 54 4.94 -1.35 -11.44
N LEU A 55 3.67 -1.12 -11.76
CA LEU A 55 3.02 -1.78 -12.90
C LEU A 55 3.78 -1.49 -14.19
N THR A 56 3.95 -2.52 -15.02
CA THR A 56 4.44 -2.32 -16.39
C THR A 56 3.47 -1.44 -17.17
N GLY A 57 3.96 -0.74 -18.19
CA GLY A 57 3.13 0.13 -19.01
C GLY A 57 1.89 -0.55 -19.56
N TYR A 58 2.00 -1.80 -19.99
CA TYR A 58 0.89 -2.61 -20.49
C TYR A 58 -0.23 -2.78 -19.44
N PHE A 59 0.10 -3.22 -18.22
CA PHE A 59 -0.91 -3.43 -17.18
C PHE A 59 -1.51 -2.13 -16.66
N ARG A 60 -0.73 -1.08 -16.62
CA ARG A 60 -1.18 0.26 -16.27
C ARG A 60 -2.24 0.76 -17.25
N GLU A 61 -1.94 0.67 -18.55
CA GLU A 61 -2.86 1.09 -19.61
C GLU A 61 -4.11 0.22 -19.66
N MET A 62 -3.98 -1.09 -19.49
CA MET A 62 -5.09 -2.03 -19.43
C MET A 62 -6.04 -1.73 -18.25
N LEU A 63 -5.49 -1.39 -17.07
CA LEU A 63 -6.28 -1.00 -15.92
C LEU A 63 -7.05 0.30 -16.18
N ALA A 64 -6.37 1.33 -16.71
CA ALA A 64 -6.99 2.60 -17.08
C ALA A 64 -8.08 2.41 -18.15
N GLU A 65 -7.84 1.57 -19.15
CA GLU A 65 -8.82 1.24 -20.20
C GLU A 65 -10.07 0.56 -19.63
N THR A 66 -9.88 -0.42 -18.75
CA THR A 66 -11.00 -1.14 -18.10
C THR A 66 -11.90 -0.16 -17.35
N ILE A 67 -11.31 0.76 -16.59
CA ILE A 67 -12.06 1.78 -15.85
C ILE A 67 -12.76 2.74 -16.81
N LEU A 68 -12.06 3.27 -17.80
CA LEU A 68 -12.64 4.22 -18.78
C LEU A 68 -13.79 3.60 -19.59
N SER A 69 -13.65 2.34 -20.02
CA SER A 69 -14.72 1.64 -20.75
C SER A 69 -15.97 1.52 -19.89
N ALA A 70 -15.84 1.13 -18.63
CA ALA A 70 -16.99 1.01 -17.74
C ALA A 70 -17.66 2.37 -17.45
N VAL A 71 -16.88 3.44 -17.36
CA VAL A 71 -17.40 4.80 -17.17
C VAL A 71 -18.08 5.31 -18.45
N SER A 72 -17.47 5.13 -19.62
CA SER A 72 -18.01 5.59 -20.90
C SER A 72 -19.31 4.86 -21.28
N GLU A 73 -19.41 3.59 -20.96
CA GLU A 73 -20.61 2.76 -21.14
C GLU A 73 -21.67 3.00 -20.05
N LYS A 74 -21.41 3.91 -19.10
CA LYS A 74 -22.28 4.22 -17.96
C LYS A 74 -22.64 3.01 -17.08
N ARG A 75 -21.75 2.00 -17.04
CA ARG A 75 -21.92 0.84 -16.16
C ARG A 75 -21.70 1.18 -14.70
N VAL A 76 -20.90 2.24 -14.43
CA VAL A 76 -20.61 2.77 -13.10
C VAL A 76 -20.80 4.26 -13.06
N LYS A 77 -21.19 4.78 -11.90
CA LYS A 77 -21.28 6.21 -11.64
C LYS A 77 -19.95 6.73 -11.15
N ILE A 78 -19.64 7.97 -11.52
CA ILE A 78 -18.43 8.68 -11.09
C ILE A 78 -18.77 9.93 -10.29
N TYR A 79 -17.88 10.30 -9.37
CA TYR A 79 -18.15 11.35 -8.40
C TYR A 79 -16.95 12.29 -8.27
N ASP A 80 -17.21 13.52 -7.86
CA ASP A 80 -16.18 14.48 -7.45
C ASP A 80 -15.69 14.20 -6.00
N GLU A 81 -14.71 14.96 -5.52
CA GLU A 81 -14.18 14.87 -4.15
C GLU A 81 -15.24 15.13 -3.06
N ARG A 82 -16.31 15.83 -3.41
CA ARG A 82 -17.44 16.10 -2.50
C ARG A 82 -18.53 15.04 -2.59
N LYS A 83 -18.24 13.91 -3.25
CA LYS A 83 -19.18 12.79 -3.47
C LYS A 83 -20.43 13.18 -4.26
N ARG A 84 -20.35 14.20 -5.11
CA ARG A 84 -21.42 14.58 -6.05
C ARG A 84 -21.21 13.85 -7.37
N GLU A 85 -22.26 13.25 -7.90
CA GLU A 85 -22.22 12.58 -9.20
C GLU A 85 -21.83 13.58 -10.31
N ILE A 86 -20.87 13.21 -11.14
CA ILE A 86 -20.39 14.00 -12.28
C ILE A 86 -20.49 13.18 -13.56
N ASN A 87 -20.42 13.84 -14.70
CA ASN A 87 -20.39 13.16 -15.99
C ASN A 87 -18.97 13.16 -16.59
N LEU A 88 -18.76 12.28 -17.57
CA LEU A 88 -17.47 12.13 -18.24
C LEU A 88 -17.02 13.38 -19.00
N ASP A 89 -17.96 14.16 -19.56
CA ASP A 89 -17.63 15.42 -20.25
C ASP A 89 -16.99 16.43 -19.31
N THR A 90 -17.40 16.46 -18.04
CA THR A 90 -16.78 17.30 -17.00
C THR A 90 -15.33 16.89 -16.78
N VAL A 91 -15.05 15.59 -16.72
CA VAL A 91 -13.69 15.04 -16.55
C VAL A 91 -12.82 15.38 -17.77
N ILE A 92 -13.35 15.17 -18.98
CA ILE A 92 -12.67 15.51 -20.23
C ILE A 92 -12.28 16.99 -20.27
N LYS A 93 -13.23 17.86 -19.92
CA LYS A 93 -12.97 19.31 -19.85
C LYS A 93 -11.87 19.64 -18.85
N SER A 94 -11.92 19.07 -17.66
CA SER A 94 -10.88 19.28 -16.62
C SER A 94 -9.49 18.88 -17.10
N ILE A 95 -9.36 17.79 -17.85
CA ILE A 95 -8.09 17.34 -18.43
C ILE A 95 -7.59 18.31 -19.50
N ILE A 96 -8.47 18.75 -20.40
CA ILE A 96 -8.12 19.72 -21.45
C ILE A 96 -7.63 21.02 -20.83
N ASP A 97 -8.36 21.53 -19.83
CA ASP A 97 -8.01 22.76 -19.13
C ASP A 97 -6.68 22.63 -18.37
N PHE A 98 -6.47 21.49 -17.70
CA PHE A 98 -5.23 21.17 -16.99
C PHE A 98 -4.00 21.14 -17.92
N GLU A 99 -4.08 20.47 -19.06
CA GLU A 99 -2.97 20.38 -20.02
C GLU A 99 -2.67 21.74 -20.66
N LYS A 100 -3.70 22.50 -20.97
CA LYS A 100 -3.53 23.85 -21.50
C LYS A 100 -2.88 24.78 -20.47
N GLN A 101 -3.31 24.71 -19.22
CA GLN A 101 -2.82 25.58 -18.16
C GLN A 101 -1.37 25.26 -17.74
N HIS A 102 -1.03 23.99 -17.59
CA HIS A 102 0.24 23.58 -17.01
C HIS A 102 1.31 23.27 -18.05
N PHE A 103 0.94 22.83 -19.23
CA PHE A 103 1.86 22.36 -20.28
C PHE A 103 1.73 23.08 -21.61
N ASN A 104 0.77 24.01 -21.73
CA ASN A 104 0.44 24.72 -22.99
C ASN A 104 0.12 23.74 -24.15
N ILE A 105 -0.52 22.61 -23.82
CA ILE A 105 -0.93 21.58 -24.77
C ILE A 105 -2.43 21.71 -25.03
N THR A 106 -2.79 21.77 -26.32
CA THR A 106 -4.19 21.74 -26.72
C THR A 106 -4.59 20.32 -27.09
N LEU A 107 -5.45 19.69 -26.29
CA LEU A 107 -5.98 18.36 -26.56
C LEU A 107 -7.34 18.45 -27.25
N GLY A 108 -7.53 17.67 -28.33
CA GLY A 108 -8.85 17.42 -28.90
C GLY A 108 -9.64 16.42 -28.05
N LYS A 109 -10.97 16.55 -28.04
CA LYS A 109 -11.83 15.62 -27.29
C LYS A 109 -11.55 14.14 -27.61
N ASP A 110 -11.34 13.84 -28.89
CA ASP A 110 -11.13 12.46 -29.37
C ASP A 110 -9.80 11.85 -28.90
N SER A 111 -8.81 12.69 -28.58
CA SER A 111 -7.50 12.24 -28.11
C SER A 111 -7.45 12.05 -26.58
N VAL A 112 -8.42 12.55 -25.83
CA VAL A 112 -8.38 12.54 -24.35
C VAL A 112 -8.38 11.12 -23.80
N PHE A 113 -9.13 10.19 -24.35
CA PHE A 113 -9.14 8.79 -23.88
C PHE A 113 -7.79 8.10 -24.04
N SER A 114 -7.15 8.27 -25.19
CA SER A 114 -5.80 7.76 -25.42
C SER A 114 -4.80 8.41 -24.48
N TYR A 115 -5.00 9.70 -24.20
CA TYR A 115 -4.19 10.46 -23.28
C TYR A 115 -4.33 9.96 -21.83
N ILE A 116 -5.57 9.74 -21.34
CA ILE A 116 -5.83 9.21 -20.00
C ILE A 116 -5.15 7.84 -19.82
N ARG A 117 -5.34 6.92 -20.77
CA ARG A 117 -4.70 5.59 -20.72
C ARG A 117 -3.21 5.66 -20.47
N LYS A 118 -2.55 6.61 -21.15
CA LYS A 118 -1.10 6.79 -21.07
C LYS A 118 -0.64 7.41 -19.77
N TYR A 119 -1.37 8.38 -19.22
CA TYR A 119 -0.92 9.22 -18.12
C TYR A 119 -1.62 8.95 -16.77
N VAL A 120 -2.55 8.01 -16.71
CA VAL A 120 -3.05 7.52 -15.42
C VAL A 120 -1.99 6.61 -14.80
N CYS A 121 -1.22 7.17 -13.87
CA CYS A 121 -0.05 6.53 -13.28
C CYS A 121 -0.15 6.40 -11.75
N ALA A 122 -1.26 6.80 -11.15
CA ALA A 122 -1.47 6.68 -9.72
C ALA A 122 -2.94 6.46 -9.38
N TYR A 123 -3.18 5.89 -8.23
CA TYR A 123 -4.50 5.67 -7.67
C TYR A 123 -4.50 6.07 -6.20
N GLN A 124 -5.51 6.80 -5.78
CA GLN A 124 -5.81 7.02 -4.38
C GLN A 124 -6.91 6.03 -3.98
N PHE A 125 -6.73 5.35 -2.87
CA PHE A 125 -7.69 4.39 -2.35
C PHE A 125 -8.24 4.84 -1.00
N GLU A 126 -9.54 4.65 -0.80
CA GLU A 126 -10.20 4.65 0.50
C GLU A 126 -10.40 3.18 0.87
N GLU A 127 -9.71 2.71 1.93
CA GLU A 127 -9.65 1.29 2.28
C GLU A 127 -9.97 1.05 3.76
N PHE A 128 -10.57 -0.10 4.04
CA PHE A 128 -10.52 -0.70 5.36
C PHE A 128 -9.33 -1.63 5.43
N VAL A 129 -8.55 -1.48 6.49
CA VAL A 129 -7.42 -2.34 6.80
C VAL A 129 -7.72 -3.08 8.09
N ASP A 130 -7.79 -4.41 8.03
CA ASP A 130 -8.01 -5.27 9.18
C ASP A 130 -6.73 -6.03 9.51
N TYR A 131 -6.37 -6.05 10.78
CA TYR A 131 -5.24 -6.80 11.29
C TYR A 131 -5.72 -7.87 12.27
N ASN A 132 -5.44 -9.12 11.95
CA ASN A 132 -5.72 -10.23 12.84
C ASN A 132 -4.50 -10.53 13.72
N TYR A 133 -4.62 -10.26 15.02
CA TYR A 133 -3.53 -10.42 16.00
C TYR A 133 -3.19 -11.88 16.32
N GLU A 134 -4.09 -12.82 16.07
CA GLU A 134 -3.85 -14.23 16.41
C GLU A 134 -2.91 -14.89 15.40
N ASN A 135 -3.19 -14.71 14.12
CA ASN A 135 -2.41 -15.28 13.04
C ASN A 135 -1.45 -14.27 12.37
N ILE A 136 -1.46 -13.02 12.83
CA ILE A 136 -0.65 -11.91 12.31
C ILE A 136 -0.90 -11.72 10.79
N SER A 137 -2.16 -11.85 10.37
CA SER A 137 -2.54 -11.62 8.99
C SER A 137 -3.16 -10.24 8.81
N LEU A 138 -2.98 -9.72 7.61
CA LEU A 138 -3.47 -8.42 7.17
C LEU A 138 -4.47 -8.62 6.03
N SER A 139 -5.57 -7.90 6.06
CA SER A 139 -6.51 -7.85 4.93
C SER A 139 -6.90 -6.41 4.61
N LYS A 140 -7.23 -6.15 3.35
CA LYS A 140 -7.69 -4.85 2.86
C LYS A 140 -8.99 -5.02 2.08
N LYS A 141 -9.92 -4.09 2.31
CA LYS A 141 -11.14 -3.96 1.52
C LYS A 141 -11.22 -2.56 0.93
N VAL A 142 -11.16 -2.44 -0.38
CA VAL A 142 -11.31 -1.17 -1.09
C VAL A 142 -12.76 -0.70 -1.02
N LYS A 143 -12.97 0.53 -0.58
CA LYS A 143 -14.27 1.19 -0.48
C LYS A 143 -14.52 2.11 -1.65
N ALA A 144 -13.49 2.86 -2.01
CA ALA A 144 -13.51 3.76 -3.13
C ALA A 144 -12.11 3.97 -3.66
N TYR A 145 -12.01 4.47 -4.88
CA TYR A 145 -10.72 4.87 -5.43
C TYR A 145 -10.86 5.97 -6.48
N CYS A 146 -9.77 6.70 -6.66
CA CYS A 146 -9.66 7.79 -7.62
C CYS A 146 -8.42 7.58 -8.49
N PRO A 147 -8.55 7.42 -9.81
CA PRO A 147 -7.43 7.48 -10.74
C PRO A 147 -6.84 8.89 -10.81
N TYR A 148 -5.52 8.99 -10.85
CA TYR A 148 -4.79 10.24 -11.00
C TYR A 148 -4.02 10.28 -12.30
N LEU A 149 -4.18 11.36 -13.03
CA LEU A 149 -3.31 11.72 -14.13
C LEU A 149 -2.05 12.35 -13.55
N VAL A 150 -0.88 11.81 -13.90
CA VAL A 150 0.41 12.25 -13.35
C VAL A 150 1.29 12.74 -14.48
N ARG A 151 1.75 13.99 -14.36
CA ARG A 151 2.64 14.63 -15.33
C ARG A 151 3.93 15.06 -14.65
N TYR A 152 5.01 14.95 -15.38
CA TYR A 152 6.33 15.38 -14.92
C TYR A 152 6.69 16.67 -15.61
N LYS A 153 7.12 17.64 -14.82
CA LYS A 153 7.67 18.90 -15.31
C LYS A 153 9.14 18.91 -14.89
N SER A 154 10.03 18.77 -15.87
CA SER A 154 11.47 18.90 -15.62
C SER A 154 11.82 20.37 -15.61
N PHE A 155 12.36 20.88 -14.51
CA PHE A 155 12.89 22.23 -14.41
C PHE A 155 14.42 22.26 -14.51
N SER A 156 15.08 21.14 -14.19
CA SER A 156 16.52 20.95 -14.31
C SER A 156 16.83 19.46 -14.34
N SER A 157 18.08 19.09 -14.60
CA SER A 157 18.54 17.68 -14.55
C SER A 157 18.42 17.05 -13.16
N GLU A 158 18.21 17.84 -12.10
CA GLU A 158 18.24 17.36 -10.70
C GLU A 158 16.88 17.40 -10.00
N THR A 159 15.90 18.19 -10.51
CA THR A 159 14.57 18.30 -9.88
C THR A 159 13.47 17.97 -10.86
N ILE A 160 12.77 16.86 -10.60
CA ILE A 160 11.55 16.46 -11.30
C ILE A 160 10.38 16.85 -10.43
N ASP A 161 9.63 17.86 -10.87
CA ASP A 161 8.37 18.23 -10.21
C ASP A 161 7.22 17.43 -10.82
N THR A 162 6.34 16.92 -9.97
CA THR A 162 5.19 16.12 -10.37
C THR A 162 3.90 16.89 -10.17
N ILE A 163 3.16 17.10 -11.27
CA ILE A 163 1.82 17.69 -11.21
C ILE A 163 0.80 16.56 -11.35
N GLN A 164 -0.21 16.56 -10.48
CA GLN A 164 -1.19 15.50 -10.39
C GLN A 164 -2.60 16.09 -10.52
N LEU A 165 -3.46 15.39 -11.27
CA LEU A 165 -4.88 15.73 -11.42
C LEU A 165 -5.71 14.52 -10.99
N PRO A 166 -6.51 14.61 -9.90
CA PRO A 166 -7.53 13.62 -9.60
C PRO A 166 -8.59 13.66 -10.69
N LEU A 167 -8.99 12.49 -11.18
CA LEU A 167 -9.96 12.45 -12.28
C LEU A 167 -11.39 12.33 -11.77
N PHE A 168 -11.67 11.31 -11.01
CA PHE A 168 -12.99 11.04 -10.43
C PHE A 168 -12.92 9.93 -9.40
N TRP A 169 -13.85 9.93 -8.46
CA TRP A 169 -14.04 8.87 -7.50
C TRP A 169 -15.00 7.81 -8.02
N ILE A 170 -14.68 6.55 -7.78
CA ILE A 170 -15.53 5.39 -8.00
C ILE A 170 -15.82 4.76 -6.63
N PHE A 171 -17.11 4.53 -6.36
CA PHE A 171 -17.61 3.77 -5.21
C PHE A 171 -18.19 2.46 -5.76
N PRO A 172 -17.39 1.37 -5.84
CA PRO A 172 -17.87 0.11 -6.38
C PRO A 172 -19.08 -0.39 -5.60
N GLN A 173 -20.10 -0.86 -6.32
CA GLN A 173 -21.21 -1.56 -5.69
C GLN A 173 -20.82 -3.02 -5.52
N GLU A 174 -21.08 -3.58 -4.34
CA GLU A 174 -20.90 -5.01 -4.14
C GLU A 174 -21.80 -5.76 -5.14
N SER A 175 -21.18 -6.66 -5.90
CA SER A 175 -21.94 -7.47 -6.87
C SER A 175 -22.90 -8.39 -6.13
N THR A 176 -24.19 -8.20 -6.35
CA THR A 176 -25.22 -9.12 -5.87
C THR A 176 -25.34 -10.34 -6.77
N ASP A 177 -24.81 -10.28 -7.99
CA ASP A 177 -24.82 -11.38 -8.95
C ASP A 177 -23.71 -12.37 -8.63
N LYS A 178 -24.11 -13.58 -8.23
CA LYS A 178 -23.22 -14.73 -8.00
C LYS A 178 -22.67 -15.36 -9.28
N LYS A 179 -22.83 -14.74 -10.44
CA LYS A 179 -22.18 -15.22 -11.66
C LYS A 179 -20.68 -15.12 -11.51
N GLU A 180 -20.00 -16.20 -11.82
CA GLU A 180 -18.54 -16.26 -11.83
C GLU A 180 -18.01 -15.28 -12.89
N ILE A 181 -17.64 -14.08 -12.43
CA ILE A 181 -17.06 -13.06 -13.29
C ILE A 181 -15.56 -13.27 -13.27
N LYS A 182 -14.96 -13.45 -14.44
CA LYS A 182 -13.50 -13.53 -14.56
C LYS A 182 -12.90 -12.17 -14.19
N LEU A 183 -12.19 -12.15 -13.07
CA LEU A 183 -11.45 -10.96 -12.63
C LEU A 183 -10.30 -10.67 -13.58
N LEU A 184 -10.04 -9.39 -13.81
CA LEU A 184 -8.81 -8.93 -14.41
C LEU A 184 -7.73 -8.95 -13.35
N GLU A 185 -6.80 -9.88 -13.44
CA GLU A 185 -5.69 -10.00 -12.52
C GLU A 185 -4.49 -9.18 -12.99
N ILE A 186 -3.88 -8.48 -12.06
CA ILE A 186 -2.62 -7.78 -12.27
C ILE A 186 -1.51 -8.70 -11.75
N PRO A 187 -0.65 -9.25 -12.61
CA PRO A 187 0.31 -10.29 -12.22
C PRO A 187 1.41 -9.77 -11.30
N ASP A 188 1.72 -8.47 -11.38
CA ASP A 188 2.80 -7.87 -10.60
C ASP A 188 2.40 -7.76 -9.11
N THR A 189 3.37 -7.99 -8.24
CA THR A 189 3.21 -7.71 -6.80
C THR A 189 3.62 -6.26 -6.56
N LEU A 190 2.66 -5.44 -6.17
CA LEU A 190 2.88 -4.06 -5.82
C LEU A 190 3.31 -3.93 -4.36
N GLN A 191 4.18 -2.99 -4.09
CA GLN A 191 4.59 -2.69 -2.72
C GLN A 191 4.07 -1.32 -2.30
N CYS A 192 3.55 -1.25 -1.10
CA CYS A 192 3.09 -0.02 -0.48
C CYS A 192 3.53 0.04 0.98
N VAL A 193 3.64 1.24 1.51
CA VAL A 193 3.91 1.45 2.93
C VAL A 193 2.60 1.77 3.63
N GLN A 194 2.29 1.00 4.66
CA GLN A 194 1.15 1.16 5.53
C GLN A 194 1.62 1.60 6.89
N GLU A 195 1.35 2.83 7.27
CA GLU A 195 1.62 3.31 8.63
C GLU A 195 0.69 2.62 9.62
N LEU A 196 1.24 2.28 10.78
CA LEU A 196 0.49 1.69 11.88
C LEU A 196 0.15 2.78 12.90
N LYS A 197 -1.15 3.00 13.13
CA LYS A 197 -1.61 3.97 14.13
C LYS A 197 -1.76 3.32 15.51
N TYR A 198 -1.44 4.08 16.56
CA TYR A 198 -1.74 3.66 17.92
C TYR A 198 -3.27 3.51 18.12
N PRO A 199 -3.81 2.50 18.83
CA PRO A 199 -3.08 1.43 19.56
C PRO A 199 -2.70 0.20 18.71
N VAL A 200 -3.11 0.13 17.43
CA VAL A 200 -2.87 -1.02 16.55
C VAL A 200 -1.39 -1.29 16.38
N GLN A 201 -0.60 -0.25 16.18
CA GLN A 201 0.86 -0.34 16.11
C GLN A 201 1.42 -1.18 17.27
N MET A 202 1.09 -0.79 18.49
CA MET A 202 1.60 -1.44 19.70
C MET A 202 1.19 -2.92 19.79
N HIS A 203 -0.08 -3.22 19.50
CA HIS A 203 -0.57 -4.60 19.54
C HIS A 203 0.04 -5.46 18.45
N CYS A 204 0.12 -4.97 17.21
CA CYS A 204 0.74 -5.66 16.08
C CYS A 204 2.19 -6.00 16.38
N SER A 205 2.96 -5.00 16.76
CA SER A 205 4.40 -5.14 16.95
C SER A 205 4.73 -6.06 18.12
N LYS A 206 4.11 -5.89 19.28
CA LYS A 206 4.29 -6.78 20.45
C LYS A 206 3.93 -8.22 20.14
N ARG A 207 2.84 -8.44 19.40
CA ARG A 207 2.43 -9.79 19.04
C ARG A 207 3.38 -10.43 18.04
N LEU A 208 3.84 -9.66 17.05
CA LEU A 208 4.83 -10.10 16.07
C LEU A 208 6.13 -10.53 16.75
N PHE A 209 6.70 -9.67 17.61
CA PHE A 209 7.93 -9.97 18.34
C PHE A 209 7.77 -11.20 19.26
N SER A 210 6.63 -11.27 20.00
CA SER A 210 6.35 -12.42 20.85
C SER A 210 6.31 -13.73 20.06
N LYS A 211 5.68 -13.73 18.87
CA LYS A 211 5.59 -14.94 18.05
C LYS A 211 6.91 -15.33 17.40
N ILE A 212 7.73 -14.34 17.00
CA ILE A 212 9.09 -14.60 16.49
C ILE A 212 9.95 -15.22 17.61
N ASN A 213 9.94 -14.62 18.79
CA ASN A 213 10.75 -15.09 19.92
C ASN A 213 10.38 -16.50 20.38
N LYS A 214 9.09 -16.88 20.24
CA LYS A 214 8.58 -18.21 20.61
C LYS A 214 8.64 -19.24 19.47
N ASP A 215 9.16 -18.87 18.31
CA ASP A 215 9.17 -19.70 17.10
C ASP A 215 7.76 -20.14 16.64
N GLU A 216 6.72 -19.34 16.98
CA GLU A 216 5.31 -19.60 16.59
C GLU A 216 5.02 -19.22 15.13
N ILE A 217 5.87 -18.41 14.51
CA ILE A 217 5.79 -18.03 13.10
C ILE A 217 7.15 -18.17 12.43
N LYS A 218 7.12 -18.61 11.17
CA LYS A 218 8.31 -18.60 10.33
C LYS A 218 8.46 -17.22 9.70
N VAL A 219 9.66 -16.65 9.82
CA VAL A 219 10.07 -15.42 9.16
C VAL A 219 11.14 -15.71 8.11
N TYR A 220 11.28 -14.83 7.15
CA TYR A 220 12.18 -14.94 6.03
C TYR A 220 13.02 -13.67 5.91
N LYS A 221 14.13 -13.70 5.21
CA LYS A 221 14.87 -12.50 4.82
C LYS A 221 14.00 -11.58 3.96
N SER A 222 14.36 -10.33 3.85
CA SER A 222 13.59 -9.34 3.07
C SER A 222 13.40 -9.71 1.60
N ASP A 223 14.33 -10.47 1.00
CA ASP A 223 14.26 -11.03 -0.35
C ASP A 223 13.37 -12.28 -0.46
N GLY A 224 13.00 -12.88 0.66
CA GLY A 224 12.16 -14.08 0.76
C GLY A 224 12.94 -15.38 0.99
N GLU A 225 14.26 -15.32 1.11
CA GLU A 225 15.07 -16.47 1.45
C GLU A 225 14.93 -16.87 2.93
N ASP A 226 15.25 -18.13 3.24
CA ASP A 226 15.30 -18.63 4.62
C ASP A 226 16.50 -18.06 5.39
N PHE A 227 16.32 -17.82 6.68
CA PHE A 227 17.45 -17.60 7.59
C PHE A 227 18.17 -18.92 7.86
N SER A 228 19.50 -18.90 7.85
CA SER A 228 20.30 -20.10 8.13
C SER A 228 20.28 -20.46 9.61
N THR A 229 20.18 -19.47 10.50
CA THR A 229 20.20 -19.66 11.95
C THR A 229 19.30 -18.65 12.67
N LYS A 230 18.85 -19.01 13.88
CA LYS A 230 18.12 -18.09 14.77
C LYS A 230 18.95 -16.87 15.16
N LYS A 231 20.27 -17.02 15.29
CA LYS A 231 21.17 -15.90 15.60
C LYS A 231 21.19 -14.83 14.52
N GLU A 232 20.94 -15.18 13.26
CA GLU A 232 20.81 -14.18 12.19
C GLU A 232 19.55 -13.31 12.40
N ILE A 233 18.44 -13.93 12.83
CA ILE A 233 17.21 -13.21 13.14
C ILE A 233 17.43 -12.29 14.35
N GLU A 234 18.06 -12.82 15.43
CA GLU A 234 18.33 -12.03 16.64
C GLU A 234 19.18 -10.79 16.38
N LYS A 235 20.15 -10.86 15.47
CA LYS A 235 20.98 -9.72 15.08
C LYS A 235 20.21 -8.59 14.40
N LEU A 236 19.08 -8.88 13.76
CA LEU A 236 18.26 -7.87 13.10
C LEU A 236 17.51 -6.97 14.09
N PHE A 237 17.40 -7.40 15.35
CA PHE A 237 16.78 -6.60 16.40
C PHE A 237 17.78 -5.70 17.15
N VAL A 238 18.99 -5.59 16.63
CA VAL A 238 20.03 -4.74 17.20
C VAL A 238 20.44 -3.70 16.15
N MET A 239 20.33 -2.45 16.51
CA MET A 239 20.73 -1.31 15.67
C MET A 239 22.11 -0.83 16.11
N GLU A 240 23.03 -0.70 15.13
CA GLU A 240 24.32 -0.04 15.36
C GLU A 240 24.14 1.47 15.20
N ASN A 241 24.43 2.23 16.25
CA ASN A 241 24.42 3.68 16.26
C ASN A 241 25.86 4.19 16.27
N SER A 242 26.13 5.22 15.48
CA SER A 242 27.42 5.89 15.49
C SER A 242 27.24 7.32 16.00
N TYR A 243 28.00 7.66 17.03
CA TYR A 243 28.00 8.99 17.61
C TYR A 243 29.36 9.64 17.36
N VAL A 244 29.37 10.85 16.82
CA VAL A 244 30.56 11.66 16.72
C VAL A 244 30.66 12.44 18.01
N TYR A 245 31.79 12.33 18.72
CA TYR A 245 32.09 13.13 19.88
C TYR A 245 33.47 13.79 19.71
N PHE A 246 33.61 14.95 20.27
CA PHE A 246 34.87 15.67 20.30
C PHE A 246 35.69 15.23 21.53
N ASP A 247 36.86 14.66 21.28
CA ASP A 247 37.78 14.27 22.34
C ASP A 247 38.67 15.48 22.68
N GLU A 248 38.41 16.09 23.81
CA GLU A 248 39.14 17.28 24.27
C GLU A 248 40.63 17.01 24.53
N GLN A 249 41.03 15.76 24.81
CA GLN A 249 42.44 15.43 25.06
C GLN A 249 43.26 15.33 23.78
N THR A 250 42.65 14.92 22.70
CA THR A 250 43.30 14.74 21.39
C THR A 250 42.93 15.84 20.40
N GLU A 251 42.01 16.75 20.77
CA GLU A 251 41.44 17.81 19.93
C GLU A 251 40.90 17.27 18.57
N THR A 252 40.39 16.05 18.56
CA THR A 252 39.89 15.40 17.35
C THR A 252 38.47 14.87 17.53
N GLU A 253 37.73 14.85 16.43
CA GLU A 253 36.46 14.13 16.37
C GLU A 253 36.71 12.62 16.35
N LYS A 254 36.05 11.89 17.24
CA LYS A 254 36.08 10.45 17.30
C LYS A 254 34.66 9.88 17.08
N ILE A 255 34.62 8.74 16.45
CA ILE A 255 33.37 7.98 16.25
C ILE A 255 33.30 6.90 17.31
N MET A 256 32.28 6.96 18.14
CA MET A 256 31.91 5.89 19.06
C MET A 256 30.75 5.10 18.49
N LYS A 257 30.89 3.78 18.44
CA LYS A 257 29.82 2.86 18.07
C LYS A 257 29.06 2.41 19.30
N GLY A 258 27.76 2.57 19.26
CA GLY A 258 26.84 2.07 20.26
C GLY A 258 25.88 1.07 19.62
N PHE A 259 25.25 0.25 20.45
CA PHE A 259 24.22 -0.68 20.02
C PHE A 259 22.97 -0.44 20.85
N SER A 260 21.81 -0.46 20.19
CA SER A 260 20.50 -0.40 20.84
C SER A 260 19.60 -1.46 20.30
N ASP A 261 18.76 -2.05 21.17
CA ASP A 261 17.76 -3.02 20.74
C ASP A 261 16.61 -2.30 20.02
N ILE A 262 16.16 -2.87 18.91
CA ILE A 262 14.91 -2.49 18.27
C ILE A 262 13.78 -3.14 19.04
N ILE A 263 12.94 -2.35 19.65
CA ILE A 263 11.81 -2.82 20.45
C ILE A 263 10.50 -2.76 19.64
N PRO A 264 9.43 -3.44 20.07
CA PRO A 264 8.15 -3.42 19.37
C PRO A 264 7.60 -2.01 19.10
N GLU A 265 7.88 -1.08 19.98
CA GLU A 265 7.45 0.31 19.92
C GLU A 265 8.07 1.07 18.74
N ASP A 266 9.23 0.64 18.26
CA ASP A 266 9.94 1.26 17.15
C ASP A 266 9.32 0.91 15.78
N ILE A 267 8.54 -0.19 15.72
CA ILE A 267 7.86 -0.60 14.49
C ILE A 267 6.62 0.27 14.26
N ILE A 268 6.70 1.17 13.32
CA ILE A 268 5.65 2.18 13.07
C ILE A 268 4.94 2.02 11.73
N ALA A 269 5.48 1.19 10.85
CA ALA A 269 4.88 0.93 9.54
C ALA A 269 5.16 -0.49 9.06
N LEU A 270 4.43 -0.91 8.05
CA LEU A 270 4.64 -2.16 7.31
C LEU A 270 4.83 -1.83 5.82
N ARG A 271 5.85 -2.39 5.18
CA ARG A 271 5.88 -2.44 3.72
C ARG A 271 5.14 -3.69 3.30
N ILE A 272 4.06 -3.53 2.55
CA ILE A 272 3.15 -4.61 2.17
C ILE A 272 3.36 -4.95 0.70
N GLY A 273 3.51 -6.24 0.41
CA GLY A 273 3.44 -6.76 -0.96
C GLY A 273 2.04 -7.28 -1.24
N GLU A 274 1.35 -6.67 -2.20
CA GLU A 274 -0.03 -7.00 -2.55
C GLU A 274 -0.21 -7.24 -4.05
N LYS A 275 -1.13 -8.13 -4.40
CA LYS A 275 -1.61 -8.31 -5.77
C LYS A 275 -3.01 -7.76 -5.90
N TRP A 276 -3.26 -7.17 -7.05
CA TRP A 276 -4.52 -6.54 -7.37
C TRP A 276 -5.30 -7.37 -8.38
N SER A 277 -6.60 -7.37 -8.20
CA SER A 277 -7.55 -7.77 -9.24
C SER A 277 -8.74 -6.83 -9.25
N ILE A 278 -9.35 -6.65 -10.40
CA ILE A 278 -10.51 -5.80 -10.58
C ILE A 278 -11.61 -6.57 -11.29
N ASN A 279 -12.84 -6.39 -10.83
CA ASN A 279 -14.01 -6.84 -11.55
C ASN A 279 -14.26 -5.87 -12.73
N PRO A 280 -14.14 -6.29 -13.99
CA PRO A 280 -14.25 -5.38 -15.13
C PRO A 280 -15.67 -4.85 -15.36
N VAL A 281 -16.69 -5.42 -14.69
CA VAL A 281 -18.09 -5.01 -14.80
C VAL A 281 -18.47 -4.00 -13.72
N THR A 282 -18.21 -4.35 -12.45
CA THR A 282 -18.58 -3.54 -11.27
C THR A 282 -17.49 -2.56 -10.84
N LEU A 283 -16.28 -2.71 -11.39
CA LEU A 283 -15.07 -2.00 -11.00
C LEU A 283 -14.68 -2.18 -9.53
N GLU A 284 -15.15 -3.25 -8.88
CA GLU A 284 -14.72 -3.62 -7.55
C GLU A 284 -13.27 -4.08 -7.56
N PHE A 285 -12.46 -3.45 -6.71
CA PHE A 285 -11.05 -3.78 -6.55
C PHE A 285 -10.86 -4.77 -5.41
N PHE A 286 -10.04 -5.80 -5.68
CA PHE A 286 -9.60 -6.77 -4.68
C PHE A 286 -8.10 -6.67 -4.52
N LYS A 287 -7.65 -6.57 -3.27
CA LYS A 287 -6.24 -6.54 -2.92
C LYS A 287 -5.93 -7.74 -2.04
N LYS A 288 -5.07 -8.63 -2.53
CA LYS A 288 -4.60 -9.79 -1.78
C LYS A 288 -3.19 -9.52 -1.26
N ILE A 289 -3.02 -9.49 0.06
CA ILE A 289 -1.73 -9.29 0.71
C ILE A 289 -1.00 -10.63 0.75
N TYR A 290 0.22 -10.65 0.24
CA TYR A 290 1.09 -11.84 0.21
C TYR A 290 2.09 -11.85 1.34
N PHE A 291 2.70 -10.69 1.60
CA PHE A 291 3.69 -10.54 2.64
C PHE A 291 3.74 -9.11 3.16
N TYR A 292 4.37 -8.94 4.28
CA TYR A 292 4.76 -7.63 4.80
C TYR A 292 6.14 -7.66 5.44
N LEU A 293 6.79 -6.49 5.47
CA LEU A 293 8.08 -6.26 6.09
C LEU A 293 7.90 -5.15 7.13
N PRO A 294 8.21 -5.40 8.41
CA PRO A 294 8.17 -4.38 9.43
C PRO A 294 9.18 -3.28 9.14
N LEU A 295 8.75 -2.03 9.33
CA LEU A 295 9.57 -0.85 9.20
C LEU A 295 9.68 -0.17 10.56
N TYR A 296 10.89 0.19 10.95
CA TYR A 296 11.12 1.01 12.13
C TYR A 296 11.59 2.41 11.73
N GLN A 297 11.39 3.36 12.63
CA GLN A 297 11.83 4.74 12.42
C GLN A 297 13.30 4.85 12.84
N PHE A 298 14.14 5.22 11.88
CA PHE A 298 15.56 5.48 12.15
C PHE A 298 15.83 6.95 12.42
N ASP A 299 15.11 7.84 11.75
CA ASP A 299 15.16 9.29 11.88
C ASP A 299 13.76 9.84 11.61
N GLU A 300 13.47 11.10 11.95
CA GLU A 300 12.11 11.69 11.82
C GLU A 300 11.45 11.49 10.46
N LYS A 301 12.21 11.20 9.40
CA LYS A 301 11.72 11.05 8.02
C LYS A 301 12.12 9.75 7.32
N ILE A 302 12.90 8.87 7.96
CA ILE A 302 13.48 7.70 7.30
C ILE A 302 12.97 6.43 7.95
N PHE A 303 12.27 5.62 7.16
CA PHE A 303 11.89 4.26 7.54
C PHE A 303 13.00 3.28 7.12
N SER A 304 13.46 2.50 8.06
CA SER A 304 14.37 1.38 7.81
C SER A 304 13.66 0.04 7.94
N GLN A 305 14.05 -0.92 7.11
CA GLN A 305 13.47 -2.26 7.18
C GLN A 305 14.14 -3.06 8.28
N LEU A 306 13.34 -3.78 9.07
CA LEU A 306 13.85 -4.73 10.07
C LEU A 306 14.57 -5.94 9.43
N GLY A 307 14.52 -6.09 8.11
CA GLY A 307 15.18 -7.16 7.39
C GLY A 307 14.43 -8.50 7.38
N ILE A 308 13.26 -8.56 7.98
CA ILE A 308 12.41 -9.75 7.98
C ILE A 308 11.18 -9.57 7.09
N ARG A 309 10.78 -10.67 6.45
CA ARG A 309 9.52 -10.80 5.70
C ARG A 309 8.61 -11.79 6.40
N VAL A 310 7.36 -11.42 6.54
CA VAL A 310 6.30 -12.29 7.08
C VAL A 310 5.31 -12.56 5.96
N TYR A 311 5.11 -13.83 5.60
CA TYR A 311 4.08 -14.19 4.63
C TYR A 311 2.69 -14.18 5.29
N ASN A 312 1.76 -13.52 4.62
CA ASN A 312 0.39 -13.41 5.08
C ASN A 312 -0.32 -14.76 4.90
N LYS A 313 -0.77 -15.35 5.99
CA LYS A 313 -1.55 -16.60 5.96
C LYS A 313 -3.02 -16.21 5.80
N ASN A 314 -3.51 -16.26 4.55
CA ASN A 314 -4.94 -16.13 4.25
C ASN A 314 -5.59 -17.50 4.15
#